data_cad5bd65d533b32e31255c800c5ab6a5
#
_entry.id   cad5bd65d533b32e31255c800c5ab6a5
#
_cell.length_a   1.000
_cell.length_b   1.000
_cell.length_c   1.000
_cell.angle_alpha   90.00
_cell.angle_beta   90.00
_cell.angle_gamma   90.00
#
_symmetry.space_group_name_H-M   'P 1'
#
loop_
_entity.id
_entity.type
_entity.pdbx_description
1 polymer ?
#
loop_
_entity_poly.entity_id
_entity_poly.type
_entity_poly.pdbx_seq_one_letter_code
_entity_poly.pdbx_strand_id
1 'polypeptide(L)'
;MNPIRKAVGSIALLALAVAAPALAHPQLLQAAPAQAATASNVRVISLRFSERLIAPMSGFDVTMIAMPNMSHTMNGHPIKLQGVKATVARDGKTLSAQFPRSLSPGTYVVNWHAVSVDTHRISGKVTFTVR
;
A
#
# COMPACT_ATOMS: atom_id res chain seq x y z
N MET A 1 -50.42 -45.54 -38.83
CA MET A 1 -49.86 -44.24 -38.98
C MET A 1 -49.37 -43.75 -37.57
N ASN A 2 -48.11 -43.77 -37.36
CA ASN A 2 -47.53 -43.34 -36.06
C ASN A 2 -46.96 -41.92 -36.19
N PRO A 3 -47.39 -40.98 -35.40
CA PRO A 3 -46.71 -39.68 -35.33
C PRO A 3 -45.49 -39.78 -34.39
N ILE A 4 -44.35 -39.52 -34.94
CA ILE A 4 -43.10 -39.45 -34.24
C ILE A 4 -43.11 -38.21 -33.33
N ARG A 5 -43.11 -38.42 -32.00
CA ARG A 5 -42.95 -37.38 -31.02
C ARG A 5 -41.48 -36.97 -30.97
N LYS A 6 -41.15 -35.81 -31.50
CA LYS A 6 -39.84 -35.18 -31.33
C LYS A 6 -39.75 -34.66 -29.92
N ALA A 7 -38.96 -35.31 -29.07
CA ALA A 7 -38.57 -34.78 -27.79
C ALA A 7 -37.48 -33.73 -28.02
N VAL A 8 -37.82 -32.44 -27.81
CA VAL A 8 -36.84 -31.37 -27.78
C VAL A 8 -36.24 -31.34 -26.38
N GLY A 9 -35.04 -31.89 -26.27
CA GLY A 9 -34.27 -31.78 -25.03
C GLY A 9 -33.72 -30.37 -24.84
N SER A 10 -34.29 -29.62 -23.90
CA SER A 10 -33.72 -28.36 -23.46
C SER A 10 -32.45 -28.62 -22.64
N ILE A 11 -31.31 -28.34 -23.24
CA ILE A 11 -30.02 -28.29 -22.51
C ILE A 11 -29.99 -26.98 -21.77
N ALA A 12 -30.28 -27.02 -20.47
CA ALA A 12 -30.05 -25.89 -19.57
C ALA A 12 -28.53 -25.78 -19.33
N LEU A 13 -27.92 -24.78 -19.98
CA LEU A 13 -26.53 -24.43 -19.78
C LEU A 13 -26.40 -23.73 -18.42
N LEU A 14 -26.03 -24.49 -17.40
CA LEU A 14 -25.75 -23.94 -16.05
C LEU A 14 -24.43 -23.21 -16.12
N ALA A 15 -24.48 -21.88 -16.30
CA ALA A 15 -23.30 -21.01 -16.19
C ALA A 15 -22.85 -20.98 -14.72
N LEU A 16 -21.83 -21.76 -14.38
CA LEU A 16 -21.11 -21.61 -13.12
C LEU A 16 -20.42 -20.24 -13.14
N ALA A 17 -21.04 -19.26 -12.50
CA ALA A 17 -20.37 -18.01 -12.16
C ALA A 17 -19.28 -18.33 -11.12
N VAL A 18 -18.05 -18.45 -11.56
CA VAL A 18 -16.89 -18.50 -10.67
C VAL A 18 -16.79 -17.11 -10.02
N ALA A 19 -17.33 -16.98 -8.81
CA ALA A 19 -17.10 -15.80 -8.00
C ALA A 19 -15.61 -15.78 -7.63
N ALA A 20 -14.85 -14.90 -8.28
CA ALA A 20 -13.49 -14.61 -7.85
C ALA A 20 -13.55 -14.12 -6.39
N PRO A 21 -12.69 -14.62 -5.49
CA PRO A 21 -12.65 -14.12 -4.12
C PRO A 21 -12.35 -12.62 -4.21
N ALA A 22 -13.27 -11.81 -3.74
CA ALA A 22 -13.02 -10.40 -3.54
C ALA A 22 -11.91 -10.29 -2.50
N LEU A 23 -10.73 -9.82 -2.88
CA LEU A 23 -9.64 -9.52 -1.97
C LEU A 23 -10.10 -8.35 -1.10
N ALA A 24 -10.67 -8.66 0.06
CA ALA A 24 -11.23 -7.69 1.00
C ALA A 24 -10.15 -6.97 1.83
N HIS A 25 -8.86 -7.30 1.61
CA HIS A 25 -7.75 -6.70 2.34
C HIS A 25 -7.05 -5.66 1.45
N PRO A 26 -6.81 -4.44 1.96
CA PRO A 26 -6.05 -3.46 1.23
C PRO A 26 -4.63 -4.00 0.97
N GLN A 27 -4.15 -3.86 -0.26
CA GLN A 27 -2.80 -4.23 -0.66
C GLN A 27 -2.04 -2.97 -1.03
N LEU A 28 -0.77 -2.89 -0.63
CA LEU A 28 0.13 -1.84 -1.10
C LEU A 28 0.49 -2.15 -2.56
N LEU A 29 0.02 -1.30 -3.48
CA LEU A 29 0.27 -1.44 -4.92
C LEU A 29 1.52 -0.69 -5.36
N GLN A 30 1.79 0.47 -4.75
CA GLN A 30 2.89 1.34 -5.14
C GLN A 30 3.38 2.15 -3.94
N ALA A 31 4.68 2.29 -3.83
CA ALA A 31 5.34 3.21 -2.91
C ALA A 31 6.25 4.17 -3.69
N ALA A 32 6.30 5.41 -3.27
CA ALA A 32 7.26 6.39 -3.78
C ALA A 32 7.86 7.16 -2.57
N PRO A 33 9.16 7.02 -2.32
CA PRO A 33 10.12 6.14 -2.98
C PRO A 33 9.76 4.66 -2.86
N ALA A 34 10.14 3.87 -3.88
CA ALA A 34 9.86 2.44 -3.91
C ALA A 34 10.71 1.65 -2.90
N GLN A 35 10.30 0.41 -2.60
CA GLN A 35 11.08 -0.50 -1.76
C GLN A 35 12.48 -0.67 -2.31
N ALA A 36 13.49 -0.49 -1.45
CA ALA A 36 14.92 -0.58 -1.73
C ALA A 36 15.43 0.44 -2.77
N ALA A 37 14.65 1.44 -3.14
CA ALA A 37 15.07 2.48 -4.07
C ALA A 37 16.12 3.41 -3.46
N THR A 38 16.93 3.99 -4.32
CA THR A 38 17.75 5.17 -4.02
C THR A 38 17.16 6.37 -4.73
N ALA A 39 16.88 7.43 -3.99
CA ALA A 39 16.25 8.64 -4.49
C ALA A 39 17.01 9.89 -4.05
N SER A 40 16.78 11.00 -4.74
CA SER A 40 17.31 12.32 -4.40
C SER A 40 16.15 13.30 -4.22
N ASN A 41 16.37 14.34 -3.41
CA ASN A 41 15.38 15.41 -3.22
C ASN A 41 13.99 14.91 -2.79
N VAL A 42 13.93 13.93 -1.91
CA VAL A 42 12.67 13.35 -1.44
C VAL A 42 11.95 14.37 -0.56
N ARG A 43 10.82 14.88 -1.04
CA ARG A 43 9.92 15.82 -0.32
C ARG A 43 8.54 15.24 -0.07
N VAL A 44 8.23 14.11 -0.70
CA VAL A 44 6.95 13.44 -0.57
C VAL A 44 7.20 11.95 -0.42
N ILE A 45 6.49 11.34 0.50
CA ILE A 45 6.35 9.89 0.59
C ILE A 45 4.88 9.59 0.29
N SER A 46 4.63 8.66 -0.63
CA SER A 46 3.29 8.23 -0.96
C SER A 46 3.19 6.72 -1.06
N LEU A 47 2.08 6.18 -0.55
CA LEU A 47 1.76 4.76 -0.53
C LEU A 47 0.36 4.58 -1.10
N ARG A 48 0.24 3.91 -2.24
CA ARG A 48 -1.03 3.67 -2.91
C ARG A 48 -1.51 2.25 -2.68
N PHE A 49 -2.77 2.12 -2.27
CA PHE A 49 -3.41 0.86 -1.93
C PHE A 49 -4.49 0.47 -2.93
N SER A 50 -4.86 -0.80 -2.94
CA SER A 50 -5.92 -1.37 -3.79
C SER A 50 -7.31 -0.89 -3.41
N GLU A 51 -7.52 -0.59 -2.11
CA GLU A 51 -8.83 -0.28 -1.53
C GLU A 51 -8.88 1.15 -0.98
N ARG A 52 -10.10 1.67 -0.81
CA ARG A 52 -10.31 2.95 -0.12
C ARG A 52 -9.99 2.81 1.36
N LEU A 53 -9.33 3.82 1.91
CA LEU A 53 -8.85 3.86 3.28
C LEU A 53 -9.72 4.73 4.17
N ILE A 54 -9.81 4.33 5.43
CA ILE A 54 -10.38 5.15 6.50
C ILE A 54 -9.28 6.07 7.02
N ALA A 55 -9.36 7.36 6.67
CA ALA A 55 -8.32 8.35 6.94
C ALA A 55 -7.89 8.43 8.43
N PRO A 56 -8.80 8.52 9.42
CA PRO A 56 -8.40 8.61 10.82
C PRO A 56 -7.70 7.36 11.37
N MET A 57 -7.83 6.23 10.65
CA MET A 57 -7.32 4.92 11.10
C MET A 57 -6.13 4.44 10.27
N SER A 58 -5.69 5.23 9.31
CA SER A 58 -4.59 4.89 8.39
C SER A 58 -3.48 5.93 8.49
N GLY A 59 -2.23 5.50 8.41
CA GLY A 59 -1.10 6.41 8.51
C GLY A 59 0.23 5.71 8.39
N PHE A 60 1.30 6.47 8.54
CA PHE A 60 2.66 5.94 8.66
C PHE A 60 3.55 6.86 9.49
N ASP A 61 4.60 6.31 10.03
CA ASP A 61 5.74 7.03 10.56
C ASP A 61 7.00 6.76 9.72
N VAL A 62 7.99 7.60 9.86
CA VAL A 62 9.25 7.54 9.14
C VAL A 62 10.40 7.57 10.12
N THR A 63 11.32 6.63 9.98
CA THR A 63 12.48 6.50 10.85
C THR A 63 13.75 6.42 10.00
N MET A 64 14.73 7.24 10.30
CA MET A 64 16.08 7.10 9.73
C MET A 64 16.83 6.02 10.51
N ILE A 65 17.34 5.02 9.81
CA ILE A 65 18.03 3.86 10.40
C ILE A 65 19.52 3.81 10.08
N ALA A 66 19.99 4.61 9.11
CA ALA A 66 21.40 4.74 8.78
C ALA A 66 21.70 6.11 8.20
N MET A 67 22.91 6.63 8.47
CA MET A 67 23.46 7.84 7.87
C MET A 67 24.46 7.49 6.77
N PRO A 68 24.74 8.41 5.83
CA PRO A 68 25.81 8.21 4.86
C PRO A 68 27.14 7.93 5.56
N ASN A 69 27.96 7.05 4.95
CA ASN A 69 29.29 6.69 5.47
C ASN A 69 29.32 5.96 6.83
N MET A 70 28.18 5.52 7.33
CA MET A 70 28.14 4.56 8.44
C MET A 70 28.22 3.14 7.90
N SER A 71 29.23 2.39 8.34
CA SER A 71 29.41 0.98 7.97
C SER A 71 28.34 0.05 8.55
N HIS A 72 27.54 0.56 9.49
CA HIS A 72 26.51 -0.18 10.20
C HIS A 72 25.22 0.63 10.30
N THR A 73 24.09 -0.07 10.28
CA THR A 73 22.81 0.51 10.69
C THR A 73 22.96 1.13 12.08
N MET A 74 22.18 2.16 12.37
CA MET A 74 22.18 2.84 13.68
C MET A 74 21.66 1.88 14.76
N ASN A 75 22.50 0.88 15.12
CA ASN A 75 22.15 -0.13 16.11
C ASN A 75 21.85 0.54 17.45
N GLY A 76 20.57 0.55 17.81
CA GLY A 76 20.07 1.06 19.08
C GLY A 76 19.62 2.53 19.11
N HIS A 77 19.85 3.33 18.07
CA HIS A 77 19.46 4.74 18.06
C HIS A 77 18.85 5.21 16.72
N PRO A 78 17.79 4.55 16.22
CA PRO A 78 17.07 5.04 15.04
C PRO A 78 16.43 6.41 15.35
N ILE A 79 16.44 7.32 14.38
CA ILE A 79 15.88 8.65 14.54
C ILE A 79 14.49 8.68 13.92
N LYS A 80 13.46 8.67 14.74
CA LYS A 80 12.09 8.89 14.28
C LYS A 80 11.89 10.34 13.87
N LEU A 81 11.44 10.57 12.63
CA LEU A 81 11.12 11.92 12.15
C LEU A 81 9.90 12.45 12.89
N GLN A 82 10.02 13.66 13.43
CA GLN A 82 8.92 14.33 14.12
C GLN A 82 8.05 15.11 13.14
N GLY A 83 6.78 15.29 13.47
CA GLY A 83 5.86 16.11 12.71
C GLY A 83 5.42 15.51 11.35
N VAL A 84 5.70 14.23 11.11
CA VAL A 84 5.20 13.55 9.90
C VAL A 84 3.68 13.42 10.00
N LYS A 85 2.98 14.01 9.02
CA LYS A 85 1.53 13.93 8.91
C LYS A 85 1.18 13.19 7.63
N ALA A 86 0.89 11.90 7.75
CA ALA A 86 0.34 11.14 6.66
C ALA A 86 -1.16 11.39 6.53
N THR A 87 -1.62 11.73 5.34
CA THR A 87 -3.02 12.01 5.02
C THR A 87 -3.47 11.15 3.86
N VAL A 88 -4.77 10.82 3.81
CA VAL A 88 -5.37 10.15 2.67
C VAL A 88 -5.67 11.19 1.59
N ALA A 89 -5.15 10.97 0.39
CA ALA A 89 -5.39 11.83 -0.76
C ALA A 89 -6.84 11.77 -1.24
N ARG A 90 -7.21 12.64 -2.18
CA ARG A 90 -8.58 12.72 -2.71
C ARG A 90 -9.07 11.45 -3.40
N ASP A 91 -8.16 10.62 -3.92
CA ASP A 91 -8.51 9.32 -4.51
C ASP A 91 -9.04 8.33 -3.46
N GLY A 92 -8.85 8.62 -2.18
CA GLY A 92 -9.23 7.77 -1.07
C GLY A 92 -8.35 6.53 -0.89
N LYS A 93 -7.32 6.35 -1.71
CA LYS A 93 -6.49 5.13 -1.78
C LYS A 93 -5.00 5.39 -1.53
N THR A 94 -4.58 6.64 -1.48
CA THR A 94 -3.17 7.01 -1.31
C THR A 94 -2.95 7.68 0.03
N LEU A 95 -2.07 7.10 0.85
CA LEU A 95 -1.48 7.77 2.00
C LEU A 95 -0.28 8.57 1.54
N SER A 96 -0.21 9.84 1.92
CA SER A 96 0.87 10.73 1.52
C SER A 96 1.27 11.66 2.65
N ALA A 97 2.57 11.90 2.79
CA ALA A 97 3.12 12.95 3.64
C ALA A 97 4.06 13.83 2.85
N GLN A 98 3.91 15.14 3.02
CA GLN A 98 4.77 16.15 2.40
C GLN A 98 5.69 16.73 3.45
N PHE A 99 6.97 16.88 3.10
CA PHE A 99 8.00 17.47 3.94
C PHE A 99 8.32 18.89 3.49
N PRO A 100 8.50 19.84 4.41
CA PRO A 100 8.84 21.23 4.06
C PRO A 100 10.21 21.34 3.40
N ARG A 101 11.10 20.39 3.67
CA ARG A 101 12.44 20.27 3.07
C ARG A 101 12.66 18.85 2.58
N SER A 102 13.59 18.69 1.65
CA SER A 102 14.06 17.36 1.26
C SER A 102 14.60 16.61 2.45
N LEU A 103 14.32 15.32 2.52
CA LEU A 103 14.93 14.45 3.53
C LEU A 103 16.45 14.45 3.37
N SER A 104 17.16 14.47 4.49
CA SER A 104 18.62 14.39 4.52
C SER A 104 19.10 13.05 3.95
N PRO A 105 20.33 12.99 3.41
CA PRO A 105 20.92 11.71 3.01
C PRO A 105 20.90 10.69 4.14
N GLY A 106 20.51 9.45 3.81
CA GLY A 106 20.39 8.36 4.79
C GLY A 106 19.43 7.29 4.33
N THR A 107 19.32 6.22 5.11
CA THR A 107 18.37 5.14 4.89
C THR A 107 17.18 5.28 5.82
N TYR A 108 16.00 5.18 5.26
CA TYR A 108 14.72 5.40 5.94
C TYR A 108 13.83 4.17 5.88
N VAL A 109 13.09 3.96 6.95
CA VAL A 109 12.00 2.98 7.03
C VAL A 109 10.69 3.75 7.23
N VAL A 110 9.73 3.48 6.38
CA VAL A 110 8.33 3.90 6.52
C VAL A 110 7.56 2.75 7.11
N ASN A 111 7.13 2.88 8.36
CA ASN A 111 6.22 1.90 8.98
C ASN A 111 4.80 2.39 8.77
N TRP A 112 4.02 1.64 8.03
CA TRP A 112 2.67 2.03 7.67
C TRP A 112 1.61 1.06 8.19
N HIS A 113 0.42 1.59 8.40
CA HIS A 113 -0.80 0.84 8.64
C HIS A 113 -1.94 1.42 7.82
N ALA A 114 -2.77 0.59 7.30
CA ALA A 114 -3.92 0.97 6.49
C ALA A 114 -5.15 0.18 6.94
N VAL A 115 -6.25 0.90 7.14
CA VAL A 115 -7.57 0.33 7.42
C VAL A 115 -8.46 0.67 6.25
N SER A 116 -8.96 -0.35 5.56
CA SER A 116 -9.90 -0.18 4.46
C SER A 116 -11.34 0.04 4.95
N VAL A 117 -12.20 0.50 4.06
CA VAL A 117 -13.61 0.79 4.37
C VAL A 117 -14.40 -0.43 4.81
N ASP A 118 -13.92 -1.65 4.56
CA ASP A 118 -14.45 -2.90 5.08
C ASP A 118 -13.92 -3.25 6.50
N THR A 119 -13.18 -2.32 7.13
CA THR A 119 -12.60 -2.42 8.49
C THR A 119 -11.42 -3.36 8.67
N HIS A 120 -10.89 -3.97 7.61
CA HIS A 120 -9.64 -4.74 7.68
C HIS A 120 -8.43 -3.83 7.83
N ARG A 121 -7.57 -4.16 8.80
CA ARG A 121 -6.30 -3.47 9.03
C ARG A 121 -5.14 -4.32 8.55
N ILE A 122 -4.26 -3.71 7.78
CA ILE A 122 -2.96 -4.27 7.42
C ILE A 122 -1.85 -3.29 7.78
N SER A 123 -0.63 -3.78 7.91
CA SER A 123 0.56 -2.97 8.17
C SER A 123 1.76 -3.55 7.43
N GLY A 124 2.78 -2.73 7.24
CA GLY A 124 4.00 -3.15 6.59
C GLY A 124 5.08 -2.08 6.68
N LYS A 125 6.16 -2.32 5.94
CA LYS A 125 7.34 -1.44 5.90
C LYS A 125 7.75 -1.19 4.46
N VAL A 126 8.26 0.00 4.20
CA VAL A 126 8.98 0.35 2.98
C VAL A 126 10.31 0.96 3.40
N THR A 127 11.41 0.47 2.82
CA THR A 127 12.76 0.99 3.08
C THR A 127 13.31 1.61 1.81
N PHE A 128 13.92 2.80 1.93
CA PHE A 128 14.57 3.47 0.82
C PHE A 128 15.78 4.27 1.31
N THR A 129 16.66 4.65 0.39
CA THR A 129 17.85 5.46 0.67
C THR A 129 17.76 6.80 -0.05
N VAL A 130 18.13 7.88 0.64
CA VAL A 130 18.27 9.24 0.09
C VAL A 130 19.76 9.55 -0.05
N ARG A 131 20.13 10.11 -1.23
CA ARG A 131 21.47 10.61 -1.54
C ARG A 131 21.48 12.11 -1.70
#